data_5c00ff6966ee5bcbd07f74a48caa3d50
#
_entry.id   5c00ff6966ee5bcbd07f74a48caa3d50
#
_cell.length_a   1.000
_cell.length_b   1.000
_cell.length_c   1.000
_cell.angle_alpha   90.00
_cell.angle_beta   90.00
_cell.angle_gamma   90.00
#
_symmetry.space_group_name_H-M   'P 1'
#
loop_
_entity.id
_entity.type
_entity.pdbx_description
1 polymer ?
#
loop_
_entity_poly.entity_id
_entity_poly.type
_entity_poly.pdbx_seq_one_letter_code
_entity_poly.pdbx_strand_id
1 'polypeptide(L)'
;MTDRYQVRPWDGQRQMIFLDRYALRSEAGRVVESSVDQMLSRVASHVATAPDEAARFMSAMRGFGFVPGGRILSGAHSAGRRSPTLYNCFVIGLRDAAQAAGRDSRAAIMSTIARMVEINARGGGVGINWSTLRPSGSYVRGVDGVSSGPNCWMRGADAIADQIRQGGTRTGALMFMLNDWHPDILEFARIRERFRRANFSIALSDRFMGALWSDAPWETAFPDTTDPSYDSLWNGDLGMWDGDVVTRDPVPARDLWRDIAQSAWTIGSPGVVFLDRANRLSNTRYMRKPLICTNPCGEQPLPEDGCCNLGSVNLAAFWDDSLGCVDEEALEETTRIATRFMDRVIDVSMPVDARIHAEQETCRRIGIGTMGLADLLLLMGVRYGSPDSLGVIRRVLGIVRDAAYSESARLAAEFGPAPGYSEEFLSMPFVRGLPEEVRGEISDYGIRNLTLLTQAPTGTTGILAGASSGIEPIFARTYTRADATGRHVVVHPLMDGDEDYMVVAHEVPPLEHVAVQAEVQSMVDTSVSKTVNLPACAGVDEILRIYLAAYNLGCKGITVYRDGSLENVLTEEGVCPTCSL
;
A
#
# COMPACT_ATOMS: atom_id res chain seq x y z
N MET A 1 -3.49 -0.46 -33.65
CA MET A 1 -3.78 -0.46 -32.18
C MET A 1 -5.17 0.12 -32.03
N THR A 2 -6.12 -0.67 -31.56
CA THR A 2 -7.47 -0.21 -31.22
C THR A 2 -7.36 0.84 -30.12
N ASP A 3 -8.15 1.92 -30.20
CA ASP A 3 -8.26 2.88 -29.11
C ASP A 3 -8.78 2.13 -27.89
N ARG A 4 -8.10 2.28 -26.74
CA ARG A 4 -8.52 1.63 -25.49
C ARG A 4 -9.83 2.20 -25.02
N TYR A 5 -10.66 1.34 -24.45
CA TYR A 5 -11.94 1.75 -23.89
C TYR A 5 -11.76 2.81 -22.80
N GLN A 6 -12.55 3.88 -22.86
CA GLN A 6 -12.52 4.98 -21.92
C GLN A 6 -13.88 5.08 -21.23
N VAL A 7 -13.95 4.68 -19.96
CA VAL A 7 -15.18 4.79 -19.15
C VAL A 7 -15.64 6.24 -19.03
N ARG A 8 -14.71 7.16 -18.81
CA ARG A 8 -15.01 8.59 -18.68
C ARG A 8 -14.28 9.41 -19.74
N PRO A 9 -14.96 10.30 -20.45
CA PRO A 9 -14.30 11.21 -21.35
C PRO A 9 -13.35 12.16 -20.60
N TRP A 10 -12.43 12.77 -21.37
CA TRP A 10 -11.54 13.79 -20.82
C TRP A 10 -12.36 15.02 -20.39
N ASP A 11 -12.28 15.38 -19.10
CA ASP A 11 -13.02 16.47 -18.49
C ASP A 11 -12.13 17.48 -17.74
N GLY A 12 -12.73 18.54 -17.19
CA GLY A 12 -12.02 19.56 -16.44
C GLY A 12 -11.34 19.02 -15.18
N GLN A 13 -11.83 17.93 -14.56
CA GLN A 13 -11.23 17.32 -13.39
C GLN A 13 -9.95 16.58 -13.76
N ARG A 14 -10.01 15.76 -14.77
CA ARG A 14 -8.83 15.05 -15.29
C ARG A 14 -7.75 16.04 -15.71
N GLN A 15 -8.17 17.15 -16.40
CA GLN A 15 -7.27 18.23 -16.79
C GLN A 15 -6.63 18.93 -15.58
N MET A 16 -7.41 19.24 -14.54
CA MET A 16 -6.90 19.87 -13.31
C MET A 16 -5.92 18.95 -12.60
N ILE A 17 -6.25 17.67 -12.41
CA ILE A 17 -5.37 16.67 -11.79
C ILE A 17 -4.06 16.55 -12.59
N PHE A 18 -4.13 16.51 -13.92
CA PHE A 18 -2.95 16.49 -14.78
C PHE A 18 -2.06 17.70 -14.51
N LEU A 19 -2.59 18.92 -14.60
CA LEU A 19 -1.83 20.17 -14.46
C LEU A 19 -1.27 20.38 -13.04
N ASP A 20 -2.04 20.05 -12.02
CA ASP A 20 -1.65 20.29 -10.62
C ASP A 20 -0.69 19.23 -10.07
N ARG A 21 -0.83 17.97 -10.50
CA ARG A 21 -0.14 16.86 -9.87
C ARG A 21 0.98 16.25 -10.71
N TYR A 22 0.87 16.26 -12.05
CA TYR A 22 1.72 15.44 -12.91
C TYR A 22 2.45 16.19 -14.00
N ALA A 23 1.91 17.30 -14.50
CA ALA A 23 2.57 18.09 -15.54
C ALA A 23 3.92 18.63 -15.06
N LEU A 24 4.94 18.51 -15.93
CA LEU A 24 6.27 19.05 -15.65
C LEU A 24 6.20 20.57 -15.46
N ARG A 25 6.93 21.06 -14.48
CA ARG A 25 7.07 22.50 -14.20
C ARG A 25 8.52 22.94 -14.40
N SER A 26 8.68 24.14 -14.96
CA SER A 26 9.98 24.80 -15.07
C SER A 26 10.54 25.17 -13.68
N GLU A 27 11.80 25.62 -13.63
CA GLU A 27 12.42 26.15 -12.40
C GLU A 27 11.64 27.32 -11.79
N ALA A 28 10.93 28.09 -12.61
CA ALA A 28 10.07 29.20 -12.19
C ALA A 28 8.67 28.73 -11.74
N GLY A 29 8.41 27.41 -11.67
CA GLY A 29 7.12 26.83 -11.25
C GLY A 29 6.03 26.86 -12.33
N ARG A 30 6.32 27.31 -13.56
CA ARG A 30 5.34 27.34 -14.66
C ARG A 30 5.18 25.97 -15.27
N VAL A 31 3.93 25.60 -15.59
CA VAL A 31 3.63 24.36 -16.31
C VAL A 31 4.28 24.38 -17.69
N VAL A 32 5.01 23.34 -18.04
CA VAL A 32 5.73 23.18 -19.31
C VAL A 32 4.95 22.24 -20.25
N GLU A 33 4.36 21.19 -19.71
CA GLU A 33 3.58 20.21 -20.48
C GLU A 33 2.14 20.66 -20.60
N SER A 34 1.62 20.69 -21.80
CA SER A 34 0.26 21.11 -22.12
C SER A 34 -0.70 19.94 -22.37
N SER A 35 -0.19 18.71 -22.52
CA SER A 35 -0.98 17.52 -22.79
C SER A 35 -0.46 16.30 -22.02
N VAL A 36 -1.36 15.33 -21.80
CA VAL A 36 -1.01 14.04 -21.21
C VAL A 36 -0.01 13.28 -22.07
N ASP A 37 -0.14 13.33 -23.40
CA ASP A 37 0.81 12.66 -24.29
C ASP A 37 2.25 13.17 -24.13
N GLN A 38 2.44 14.46 -23.85
CA GLN A 38 3.77 15.01 -23.54
C GLN A 38 4.31 14.42 -22.23
N MET A 39 3.48 14.33 -21.20
CA MET A 39 3.84 13.69 -19.93
C MET A 39 4.20 12.23 -20.12
N LEU A 40 3.35 11.45 -20.79
CA LEU A 40 3.59 10.03 -21.03
C LEU A 40 4.85 9.80 -21.86
N SER A 41 5.10 10.63 -22.89
CA SER A 41 6.32 10.58 -23.70
C SER A 41 7.57 10.87 -22.86
N ARG A 42 7.53 11.88 -21.99
CA ARG A 42 8.63 12.18 -21.04
C ARG A 42 8.91 11.00 -20.13
N VAL A 43 7.86 10.41 -19.55
CA VAL A 43 7.98 9.28 -18.63
C VAL A 43 8.55 8.05 -19.34
N ALA A 44 8.02 7.72 -20.53
CA ALA A 44 8.52 6.62 -21.32
C ALA A 44 10.00 6.78 -21.70
N SER A 45 10.37 7.98 -22.17
CA SER A 45 11.76 8.27 -22.58
C SER A 45 12.74 8.32 -21.39
N HIS A 46 12.27 8.70 -20.20
CA HIS A 46 13.13 8.71 -19.01
C HIS A 46 13.47 7.31 -18.51
N VAL A 47 12.53 6.38 -18.63
CA VAL A 47 12.65 5.02 -18.10
C VAL A 47 13.30 4.06 -19.11
N ALA A 48 13.07 4.27 -20.41
CA ALA A 48 13.59 3.41 -21.45
C ALA A 48 15.10 3.59 -21.67
N THR A 49 15.76 2.51 -22.09
CA THR A 49 17.17 2.49 -22.48
C THR A 49 17.37 2.69 -23.99
N ALA A 50 16.30 2.50 -24.79
CA ALA A 50 16.32 2.60 -26.24
C ALA A 50 15.00 3.18 -26.77
N PRO A 51 14.99 3.80 -27.98
CA PRO A 51 13.79 4.41 -28.56
C PRO A 51 12.63 3.44 -28.80
N ASP A 52 12.91 2.20 -29.18
CA ASP A 52 11.91 1.15 -29.37
C ASP A 52 11.27 0.71 -28.05
N GLU A 53 12.06 0.61 -26.97
CA GLU A 53 11.55 0.37 -25.62
C GLU A 53 10.66 1.54 -25.16
N ALA A 54 11.05 2.79 -25.41
CA ALA A 54 10.23 3.96 -25.12
C ALA A 54 8.90 3.94 -25.89
N ALA A 55 8.90 3.52 -27.14
CA ALA A 55 7.70 3.39 -27.94
C ALA A 55 6.75 2.31 -27.39
N ARG A 56 7.28 1.18 -26.93
CA ARG A 56 6.50 0.13 -26.27
C ARG A 56 5.90 0.62 -24.96
N PHE A 57 6.67 1.32 -24.12
CA PHE A 57 6.17 1.91 -22.88
C PHE A 57 5.07 2.93 -23.14
N MET A 58 5.26 3.81 -24.12
CA MET A 58 4.25 4.79 -24.54
C MET A 58 2.96 4.09 -25.02
N SER A 59 3.08 3.00 -25.78
CA SER A 59 1.94 2.21 -26.25
C SER A 59 1.10 1.62 -25.11
N ALA A 60 1.73 1.09 -24.06
CA ALA A 60 1.03 0.56 -22.89
C ALA A 60 0.34 1.65 -22.07
N MET A 61 0.96 2.82 -21.96
CA MET A 61 0.43 3.95 -21.19
C MET A 61 -0.64 4.76 -21.94
N ARG A 62 -0.56 4.81 -23.29
CA ARG A 62 -1.54 5.52 -24.12
C ARG A 62 -2.94 4.91 -23.93
N GLY A 63 -3.95 5.75 -23.77
CA GLY A 63 -5.30 5.30 -23.43
C GLY A 63 -5.42 4.76 -22.00
N PHE A 64 -4.40 4.97 -21.18
CA PHE A 64 -4.37 4.55 -19.76
C PHE A 64 -4.56 3.04 -19.54
N GLY A 65 -4.08 2.19 -20.44
CA GLY A 65 -4.06 0.75 -20.20
C GLY A 65 -3.13 0.36 -19.06
N PHE A 66 -1.95 1.00 -18.99
CA PHE A 66 -1.04 0.98 -17.85
C PHE A 66 -0.82 2.40 -17.34
N VAL A 67 -0.90 2.58 -16.01
CA VAL A 67 -0.71 3.88 -15.35
C VAL A 67 0.40 3.75 -14.31
N PRO A 68 1.59 4.30 -14.56
CA PRO A 68 2.64 4.38 -13.54
C PRO A 68 2.18 5.13 -12.32
N GLY A 69 2.73 4.80 -11.15
CA GLY A 69 2.45 5.49 -9.91
C GLY A 69 2.67 6.99 -9.99
N GLY A 70 1.90 7.75 -9.24
CA GLY A 70 1.93 9.22 -9.32
C GLY A 70 3.31 9.82 -9.10
N ARG A 71 4.22 9.13 -8.39
CA ARG A 71 5.62 9.57 -8.20
C ARG A 71 6.44 9.44 -9.47
N ILE A 72 6.20 8.41 -10.24
CA ILE A 72 6.85 8.22 -11.55
C ILE A 72 6.34 9.27 -12.53
N LEU A 73 5.00 9.45 -12.60
CA LEU A 73 4.40 10.45 -13.48
C LEU A 73 4.91 11.86 -13.21
N SER A 74 5.05 12.25 -11.94
CA SER A 74 5.50 13.60 -11.56
C SER A 74 7.02 13.75 -11.49
N GLY A 75 7.76 12.67 -11.20
CA GLY A 75 9.19 12.70 -10.87
C GLY A 75 10.13 12.39 -12.03
N ALA A 76 9.68 11.62 -13.03
CA ALA A 76 10.50 11.26 -14.18
C ALA A 76 11.00 12.52 -14.90
N HIS A 77 12.32 12.58 -15.13
CA HIS A 77 13.00 13.69 -15.82
C HIS A 77 12.78 15.10 -15.18
N SER A 78 12.52 15.17 -13.90
CA SER A 78 12.47 16.43 -13.16
C SER A 78 13.89 16.96 -12.92
N ALA A 79 14.54 17.47 -13.98
CA ALA A 79 15.95 17.86 -13.94
C ALA A 79 16.23 19.06 -13.01
N GLY A 80 17.35 19.01 -12.33
CA GLY A 80 18.16 20.13 -11.86
C GLY A 80 18.05 20.48 -10.38
N ARG A 81 16.90 20.71 -9.77
CA ARG A 81 16.79 21.18 -8.37
C ARG A 81 15.97 20.30 -7.43
N ARG A 82 15.26 19.35 -7.97
CA ARG A 82 14.45 18.41 -7.21
C ARG A 82 14.95 17.01 -7.48
N SER A 83 15.22 16.26 -6.42
CA SER A 83 15.50 14.83 -6.51
C SER A 83 14.31 14.07 -5.92
N PRO A 84 13.14 14.09 -6.58
CA PRO A 84 12.00 13.32 -6.10
C PRO A 84 12.38 11.84 -6.16
N THR A 85 11.86 11.07 -5.21
CA THR A 85 11.94 9.63 -5.35
C THR A 85 10.88 9.13 -6.34
N LEU A 86 11.22 8.14 -7.14
CA LEU A 86 10.26 7.44 -7.99
C LEU A 86 9.55 6.29 -7.23
N TYR A 87 10.01 5.98 -6.01
CA TYR A 87 9.37 5.02 -5.12
C TYR A 87 8.22 5.67 -4.35
N ASN A 88 7.14 4.92 -4.17
CA ASN A 88 5.97 5.37 -3.43
C ASN A 88 6.04 5.00 -1.95
N CYS A 89 6.53 3.79 -1.65
CA CYS A 89 6.38 3.09 -0.40
C CYS A 89 7.73 2.81 0.23
N PHE A 90 7.85 3.12 1.52
CA PHE A 90 9.06 2.88 2.31
C PHE A 90 8.68 2.34 3.69
N VAL A 91 9.53 1.46 4.23
CA VAL A 91 9.50 1.08 5.65
C VAL A 91 10.90 1.26 6.21
N ILE A 92 11.01 1.97 7.32
CA ILE A 92 12.27 2.18 8.02
C ILE A 92 12.18 1.68 9.46
N GLY A 93 13.25 1.06 9.92
CA GLY A 93 13.37 0.63 11.32
C GLY A 93 13.97 1.72 12.21
N LEU A 94 13.79 1.56 13.51
CA LEU A 94 14.46 2.37 14.52
C LEU A 94 15.93 1.97 14.60
N ARG A 95 16.81 2.87 14.16
CA ARG A 95 18.24 2.62 14.12
C ARG A 95 19.05 3.92 14.12
N ASP A 96 20.12 3.96 14.89
CA ASP A 96 21.11 5.04 14.83
C ASP A 96 21.86 5.02 13.50
N ALA A 97 22.13 6.20 12.95
CA ALA A 97 22.89 6.36 11.72
C ALA A 97 24.30 5.77 11.79
N ALA A 98 24.97 5.95 12.93
CA ALA A 98 26.31 5.40 13.18
C ALA A 98 26.28 3.93 13.63
N GLN A 99 25.10 3.35 13.87
CA GLN A 99 24.92 1.99 14.41
C GLN A 99 25.67 1.75 15.74
N ALA A 100 25.96 2.82 16.48
CA ALA A 100 26.75 2.79 17.70
C ALA A 100 25.88 2.71 18.98
N ALA A 101 24.58 2.98 18.86
CA ALA A 101 23.65 2.99 19.97
C ALA A 101 22.53 1.96 19.79
N GLY A 102 21.96 1.51 20.91
CA GLY A 102 20.81 0.60 20.90
C GLY A 102 19.63 1.15 20.08
N ARG A 103 18.81 0.25 19.54
CA ARG A 103 17.72 0.59 18.61
C ARG A 103 16.64 1.47 19.20
N ASP A 104 16.47 1.51 20.52
CA ASP A 104 15.52 2.39 21.21
C ASP A 104 16.20 3.60 21.88
N SER A 105 17.45 3.84 21.56
CA SER A 105 18.17 5.02 22.04
C SER A 105 17.60 6.31 21.44
N ARG A 106 17.77 7.42 22.13
CA ARG A 106 17.42 8.75 21.61
C ARG A 106 18.08 9.04 20.25
N ALA A 107 19.32 8.59 20.05
CA ALA A 107 20.02 8.73 18.78
C ALA A 107 19.33 7.95 17.66
N ALA A 108 18.88 6.71 17.91
CA ALA A 108 18.14 5.90 16.95
C ALA A 108 16.79 6.54 16.61
N ILE A 109 16.04 7.01 17.60
CA ILE A 109 14.75 7.69 17.41
C ILE A 109 14.93 8.93 16.52
N MET A 110 15.85 9.82 16.87
CA MET A 110 16.07 11.07 16.12
C MET A 110 16.61 10.82 14.71
N SER A 111 17.48 9.83 14.53
CA SER A 111 17.98 9.41 13.21
C SER A 111 16.84 8.88 12.34
N THR A 112 15.94 8.08 12.89
CA THR A 112 14.78 7.56 12.17
C THR A 112 13.81 8.69 11.78
N ILE A 113 13.54 9.65 12.67
CA ILE A 113 12.72 10.83 12.35
C ILE A 113 13.37 11.67 11.25
N ALA A 114 14.68 11.87 11.28
CA ALA A 114 15.39 12.61 10.22
C ALA A 114 15.28 11.89 8.85
N ARG A 115 15.41 10.56 8.81
CA ARG A 115 15.20 9.77 7.59
C ARG A 115 13.76 9.85 7.10
N MET A 116 12.79 9.75 8.00
CA MET A 116 11.37 9.92 7.69
C MET A 116 11.11 11.27 7.00
N VAL A 117 11.67 12.36 7.55
CA VAL A 117 11.56 13.71 6.98
C VAL A 117 12.16 13.77 5.58
N GLU A 118 13.34 13.20 5.37
CA GLU A 118 14.02 13.19 4.07
C GLU A 118 13.23 12.41 3.02
N ILE A 119 12.71 11.24 3.36
CA ILE A 119 11.87 10.44 2.46
C ILE A 119 10.58 11.20 2.12
N ASN A 120 9.90 11.77 3.13
CA ASN A 120 8.68 12.54 2.93
C ASN A 120 8.93 13.78 2.06
N ALA A 121 10.03 14.52 2.27
CA ALA A 121 10.39 15.68 1.47
C ALA A 121 10.60 15.33 -0.01
N ARG A 122 11.13 14.13 -0.30
CA ARG A 122 11.28 13.60 -1.67
C ARG A 122 10.01 12.97 -2.23
N GLY A 123 8.95 12.86 -1.43
CA GLY A 123 7.65 12.41 -1.89
C GLY A 123 7.26 10.99 -1.51
N GLY A 124 8.10 10.23 -0.81
CA GLY A 124 7.78 8.87 -0.37
C GLY A 124 6.84 8.83 0.84
N GLY A 125 6.00 7.81 0.91
CA GLY A 125 5.21 7.46 2.10
C GLY A 125 6.01 6.51 2.99
N VAL A 126 5.99 6.72 4.32
CA VAL A 126 6.87 5.98 5.25
C VAL A 126 6.06 5.24 6.30
N GLY A 127 6.38 3.95 6.47
CA GLY A 127 5.93 3.14 7.60
C GLY A 127 7.02 2.95 8.65
N ILE A 128 6.64 3.03 9.92
CA ILE A 128 7.52 2.81 11.06
C ILE A 128 6.79 1.94 12.08
N ASN A 129 7.39 0.81 12.45
CA ASN A 129 6.93 0.02 13.58
C ASN A 129 7.66 0.49 14.84
N TRP A 130 6.89 1.03 15.77
CA TRP A 130 7.41 1.62 17.00
C TRP A 130 7.57 0.62 18.16
N SER A 131 7.27 -0.66 17.94
CA SER A 131 7.37 -1.71 18.97
C SER A 131 8.80 -1.98 19.45
N THR A 132 9.79 -1.46 18.72
CA THR A 132 11.20 -1.51 19.16
C THR A 132 11.46 -0.63 20.38
N LEU A 133 10.64 0.41 20.63
CA LEU A 133 10.83 1.30 21.76
C LEU A 133 10.37 0.66 23.05
N ARG A 134 11.15 0.86 24.12
CA ARG A 134 10.75 0.45 25.47
C ARG A 134 9.44 1.10 25.91
N PRO A 135 8.60 0.37 26.67
CA PRO A 135 7.32 0.88 27.11
C PRO A 135 7.43 2.13 27.98
N SER A 136 6.32 2.86 28.05
CA SER A 136 6.14 3.95 29.03
C SER A 136 6.39 3.45 30.46
N GLY A 137 7.16 4.22 31.23
CA GLY A 137 7.53 3.89 32.61
C GLY A 137 8.75 2.97 32.75
N SER A 138 9.27 2.37 31.65
CA SER A 138 10.49 1.56 31.69
C SER A 138 11.72 2.39 32.06
N TYR A 139 12.65 1.80 32.81
CA TYR A 139 13.87 2.49 33.24
C TYR A 139 14.79 2.85 32.09
N VAL A 140 15.35 4.05 32.13
CA VAL A 140 16.33 4.57 31.17
C VAL A 140 17.65 4.85 31.88
N ARG A 141 18.58 3.91 31.77
CA ARG A 141 19.88 3.91 32.47
C ARG A 141 20.68 5.20 32.27
N GLY A 142 20.67 5.78 31.06
CA GLY A 142 21.52 6.93 30.72
C GLY A 142 21.10 8.28 31.35
N VAL A 143 19.90 8.37 31.91
CA VAL A 143 19.34 9.60 32.51
C VAL A 143 18.76 9.38 33.91
N ASP A 144 18.87 8.17 34.45
CA ASP A 144 18.28 7.78 35.71
C ASP A 144 16.79 8.16 35.83
N GLY A 145 16.06 7.90 34.75
CA GLY A 145 14.66 8.29 34.61
C GLY A 145 13.82 7.19 33.95
N VAL A 146 12.64 7.56 33.47
CA VAL A 146 11.71 6.63 32.86
C VAL A 146 11.36 7.03 31.42
N SER A 147 11.06 6.04 30.59
CA SER A 147 10.62 6.20 29.21
C SER A 147 9.23 6.83 29.13
N SER A 148 9.01 7.68 28.12
CA SER A 148 7.69 8.20 27.75
C SER A 148 6.90 7.23 26.85
N GLY A 149 7.52 6.14 26.38
CA GLY A 149 6.91 5.14 25.53
C GLY A 149 6.71 5.56 24.07
N PRO A 150 6.37 4.59 23.19
CA PRO A 150 6.20 4.82 21.75
C PRO A 150 5.09 5.82 21.41
N ASN A 151 3.97 5.81 22.13
CA ASN A 151 2.83 6.69 21.83
C ASN A 151 3.19 8.18 21.91
N CYS A 152 4.07 8.56 22.82
CA CYS A 152 4.58 9.92 22.94
C CYS A 152 5.49 10.30 21.76
N TRP A 153 6.40 9.42 21.37
CA TRP A 153 7.30 9.64 20.24
C TRP A 153 6.57 9.70 18.90
N MET A 154 5.53 8.87 18.71
CA MET A 154 4.67 8.93 17.50
C MET A 154 4.02 10.30 17.35
N ARG A 155 3.49 10.90 18.44
CA ARG A 155 2.90 12.26 18.40
C ARG A 155 3.93 13.30 17.97
N GLY A 156 5.16 13.21 18.47
CA GLY A 156 6.25 14.09 18.06
C GLY A 156 6.63 13.93 16.59
N ALA A 157 6.75 12.70 16.11
CA ALA A 157 7.04 12.40 14.71
C ALA A 157 5.94 12.90 13.76
N ASP A 158 4.67 12.71 14.11
CA ASP A 158 3.53 13.21 13.34
C ASP A 158 3.52 14.75 13.25
N ALA A 159 3.79 15.42 14.37
CA ALA A 159 3.87 16.89 14.39
C ALA A 159 5.00 17.44 13.52
N ILE A 160 6.14 16.75 13.46
CA ILE A 160 7.26 17.11 12.58
C ILE A 160 6.86 16.88 11.11
N ALA A 161 6.25 15.73 10.79
CA ALA A 161 5.81 15.43 9.43
C ALA A 161 4.77 16.43 8.92
N ASP A 162 3.93 16.98 9.79
CA ASP A 162 2.94 18.01 9.43
C ASP A 162 3.57 19.32 8.90
N GLN A 163 4.84 19.57 9.23
CA GLN A 163 5.57 20.72 8.72
C GLN A 163 6.15 20.50 7.31
N ILE A 164 6.19 19.24 6.83
CA ILE A 164 6.83 18.90 5.56
C ILE A 164 5.80 19.01 4.43
N ARG A 165 6.06 19.91 3.49
CA ARG A 165 5.24 20.11 2.28
C ARG A 165 6.00 19.69 1.04
N GLN A 166 5.42 18.77 0.28
CA GLN A 166 5.97 18.26 -0.99
C GLN A 166 5.43 19.12 -2.14
N GLY A 167 6.28 19.92 -2.77
CA GLY A 167 5.93 20.59 -4.02
C GLY A 167 4.65 21.44 -4.02
N GLY A 168 4.22 21.94 -2.86
CA GLY A 168 3.14 22.91 -2.71
C GLY A 168 1.75 22.34 -2.38
N THR A 169 1.44 21.09 -2.71
CA THR A 169 0.08 20.54 -2.56
C THR A 169 -0.03 19.18 -1.86
N ARG A 170 1.06 18.43 -1.75
CA ARG A 170 1.08 17.13 -1.04
C ARG A 170 1.82 17.26 0.28
N THR A 171 1.30 16.60 1.30
CA THR A 171 1.95 16.40 2.59
C THR A 171 2.48 14.98 2.68
N GLY A 172 3.52 14.75 3.52
CA GLY A 172 4.03 13.41 3.77
C GLY A 172 2.95 12.51 4.36
N ALA A 173 2.94 11.25 3.95
CA ALA A 173 2.06 10.23 4.49
C ALA A 173 2.86 9.28 5.38
N LEU A 174 2.29 8.88 6.50
CA LEU A 174 2.91 8.00 7.47
C LEU A 174 2.01 6.82 7.83
N MET A 175 2.64 5.69 8.16
CA MET A 175 2.04 4.59 8.89
C MET A 175 2.80 4.40 10.18
N PHE A 176 2.10 4.48 11.31
CA PHE A 176 2.62 4.09 12.61
C PHE A 176 2.00 2.77 13.02
N MET A 177 2.85 1.84 13.41
CA MET A 177 2.43 0.49 13.78
C MET A 177 2.94 0.14 15.17
N LEU A 178 2.12 -0.59 15.92
CA LEU A 178 2.50 -1.20 17.18
C LEU A 178 2.05 -2.66 17.17
N ASN A 179 2.89 -3.54 17.67
CA ASN A 179 2.58 -4.97 17.77
C ASN A 179 1.68 -5.23 18.98
N ASP A 180 0.83 -6.24 18.88
CA ASP A 180 -0.12 -6.66 19.92
C ASP A 180 0.54 -7.09 21.25
N TRP A 181 1.77 -7.57 21.21
CA TRP A 181 2.54 -7.99 22.38
C TRP A 181 3.16 -6.82 23.16
N HIS A 182 3.19 -5.60 22.59
CA HIS A 182 3.84 -4.47 23.24
C HIS A 182 3.04 -3.97 24.45
N PRO A 183 3.66 -3.68 25.62
CA PRO A 183 2.94 -3.25 26.83
C PRO A 183 2.09 -1.98 26.68
N ASP A 184 2.42 -1.08 25.75
CA ASP A 184 1.65 0.15 25.51
C ASP A 184 0.52 -0.03 24.48
N ILE A 185 0.23 -1.28 24.08
CA ILE A 185 -0.80 -1.57 23.07
C ILE A 185 -2.21 -1.18 23.53
N LEU A 186 -2.50 -1.32 24.83
CA LEU A 186 -3.80 -0.95 25.37
C LEU A 186 -4.08 0.54 25.26
N GLU A 187 -3.07 1.38 25.52
CA GLU A 187 -3.17 2.81 25.31
C GLU A 187 -3.30 3.15 23.83
N PHE A 188 -2.50 2.51 22.98
CA PHE A 188 -2.53 2.69 21.54
C PHE A 188 -3.88 2.31 20.93
N ALA A 189 -4.46 1.19 21.34
CA ALA A 189 -5.78 0.73 20.90
C ALA A 189 -6.93 1.66 21.36
N ARG A 190 -6.71 2.45 22.40
CA ARG A 190 -7.69 3.40 22.96
C ARG A 190 -7.54 4.82 22.45
N ILE A 191 -6.65 5.08 21.50
CA ILE A 191 -6.53 6.40 20.87
C ILE A 191 -7.86 6.75 20.20
N ARG A 192 -8.40 7.94 20.53
CA ARG A 192 -9.65 8.48 19.97
C ARG A 192 -9.43 9.79 19.22
N GLU A 193 -8.17 10.24 19.19
CA GLU A 193 -7.76 11.42 18.42
C GLU A 193 -6.90 10.98 17.25
N ARG A 194 -7.13 11.59 16.08
CA ARG A 194 -6.33 11.31 14.91
C ARG A 194 -4.96 11.95 15.01
N PHE A 195 -3.98 11.25 14.51
CA PHE A 195 -2.75 11.88 14.05
C PHE A 195 -3.05 12.77 12.83
N ARG A 196 -2.28 13.81 12.64
CA ARG A 196 -2.49 14.76 11.53
C ARG A 196 -2.08 14.20 10.19
N ARG A 197 -1.02 13.38 10.17
CA ARG A 197 -0.37 12.85 8.97
C ARG A 197 -0.21 11.34 8.98
N ALA A 198 -0.26 10.73 10.13
CA ALA A 198 -0.09 9.30 10.27
C ALA A 198 -1.44 8.58 10.30
N ASN A 199 -1.57 7.57 9.45
CA ASN A 199 -2.44 6.45 9.71
C ASN A 199 -1.79 5.56 10.76
N PHE A 200 -2.57 4.81 11.51
CA PHE A 200 -2.01 3.85 12.44
C PHE A 200 -2.72 2.51 12.39
N SER A 201 -1.94 1.46 12.60
CA SER A 201 -2.40 0.08 12.54
C SER A 201 -1.80 -0.74 13.67
N ILE A 202 -2.51 -1.77 14.09
CA ILE A 202 -2.01 -2.77 15.02
C ILE A 202 -1.55 -3.99 14.22
N ALA A 203 -0.30 -4.41 14.47
CA ALA A 203 0.20 -5.67 13.96
C ALA A 203 -0.29 -6.80 14.89
N LEU A 204 -1.17 -7.63 14.38
CA LEU A 204 -1.76 -8.76 15.10
C LEU A 204 -1.01 -10.04 14.77
N SER A 205 -0.62 -10.76 15.84
CA SER A 205 0.01 -12.07 15.74
C SER A 205 -1.01 -13.20 15.62
N ASP A 206 -0.59 -14.33 15.04
CA ASP A 206 -1.39 -15.56 15.05
C ASP A 206 -1.65 -16.03 16.50
N ARG A 207 -0.72 -15.75 17.43
CA ARG A 207 -0.88 -16.02 18.85
C ARG A 207 -2.03 -15.23 19.49
N PHE A 208 -2.15 -13.94 19.18
CA PHE A 208 -3.27 -13.11 19.63
C PHE A 208 -4.61 -13.62 19.09
N MET A 209 -4.65 -13.94 17.81
CA MET A 209 -5.86 -14.49 17.20
C MET A 209 -6.26 -15.84 17.82
N GLY A 210 -5.28 -16.68 18.18
CA GLY A 210 -5.50 -17.92 18.92
C GLY A 210 -6.07 -17.67 20.33
N ALA A 211 -5.54 -16.68 21.05
CA ALA A 211 -6.05 -16.28 22.36
C ALA A 211 -7.50 -15.76 22.28
N LEU A 212 -7.80 -14.97 21.25
CA LEU A 212 -9.14 -14.47 20.99
C LEU A 212 -10.15 -15.61 20.77
N TRP A 213 -9.80 -16.63 20.00
CA TRP A 213 -10.68 -17.79 19.73
C TRP A 213 -10.91 -18.68 20.95
N SER A 214 -9.86 -18.87 21.76
CA SER A 214 -9.94 -19.70 22.97
C SER A 214 -10.46 -18.95 24.18
N ASP A 215 -10.85 -17.67 24.05
CA ASP A 215 -11.26 -16.79 25.14
C ASP A 215 -10.21 -16.70 26.26
N ALA A 216 -8.94 -16.76 25.87
CA ALA A 216 -7.81 -16.72 26.79
C ALA A 216 -7.40 -15.30 27.15
N PRO A 217 -6.70 -15.11 28.27
CA PRO A 217 -6.05 -13.84 28.57
C PRO A 217 -4.92 -13.56 27.59
N TRP A 218 -4.69 -12.27 27.32
CA TRP A 218 -3.58 -11.76 26.54
C TRP A 218 -2.58 -11.06 27.46
N GLU A 219 -1.35 -11.54 27.44
CA GLU A 219 -0.26 -10.98 28.20
C GLU A 219 0.69 -10.24 27.26
N THR A 220 0.97 -8.98 27.59
CA THR A 220 1.97 -8.17 26.89
C THR A 220 3.32 -8.31 27.58
N ALA A 221 4.40 -8.28 26.78
CA ALA A 221 5.75 -8.48 27.26
C ALA A 221 6.74 -7.57 26.54
N PHE A 222 7.83 -7.24 27.23
CA PHE A 222 8.95 -6.51 26.65
C PHE A 222 10.25 -6.99 27.30
N PRO A 223 11.41 -6.95 26.59
CA PRO A 223 12.69 -7.26 27.19
C PRO A 223 12.94 -6.49 28.50
N ASP A 224 13.57 -7.13 29.46
CA ASP A 224 14.02 -6.41 30.66
C ASP A 224 15.10 -5.40 30.26
N THR A 225 14.75 -4.12 30.31
CA THR A 225 15.65 -3.02 29.94
C THR A 225 16.81 -2.81 30.93
N THR A 226 16.81 -3.53 32.06
CA THR A 226 17.92 -3.55 33.02
C THR A 226 18.97 -4.62 32.68
N ASP A 227 18.65 -5.56 31.79
CA ASP A 227 19.61 -6.56 31.29
C ASP A 227 20.81 -5.86 30.65
N PRO A 228 22.06 -6.21 31.02
CA PRO A 228 23.25 -5.62 30.44
C PRO A 228 23.38 -5.78 28.93
N SER A 229 22.80 -6.85 28.35
CA SER A 229 22.84 -7.14 26.93
C SER A 229 21.76 -6.41 26.12
N TYR A 230 20.76 -5.81 26.78
CA TYR A 230 19.62 -5.19 26.12
C TYR A 230 20.03 -4.21 25.03
N ASP A 231 20.85 -3.23 25.33
CA ASP A 231 21.24 -2.17 24.39
C ASP A 231 21.98 -2.71 23.15
N SER A 232 22.65 -3.88 23.26
CA SER A 232 23.44 -4.49 22.18
C SER A 232 22.69 -5.54 21.37
N LEU A 233 21.78 -6.30 22.01
CA LEU A 233 21.12 -7.45 21.37
C LEU A 233 19.68 -7.19 20.96
N TRP A 234 18.98 -6.21 21.58
CA TRP A 234 17.60 -5.91 21.22
C TRP A 234 17.48 -5.40 19.78
N ASN A 235 16.82 -6.17 18.95
CA ASN A 235 16.64 -5.88 17.52
C ASN A 235 15.23 -5.40 17.12
N GLY A 236 14.28 -5.37 18.08
CA GLY A 236 12.88 -4.98 17.85
C GLY A 236 11.93 -6.16 17.64
N ASP A 237 12.44 -7.39 17.66
CA ASP A 237 11.65 -8.61 17.53
C ASP A 237 11.69 -9.42 18.83
N LEU A 238 10.55 -9.47 19.53
CA LEU A 238 10.44 -10.20 20.79
C LEU A 238 10.67 -11.71 20.61
N GLY A 239 10.34 -12.27 19.46
CA GLY A 239 10.58 -13.67 19.15
C GLY A 239 12.06 -14.04 18.94
N MET A 240 12.92 -13.04 18.78
CA MET A 240 14.38 -13.20 18.63
C MET A 240 15.14 -12.81 19.91
N TRP A 241 14.43 -12.45 20.97
CA TRP A 241 15.03 -12.08 22.24
C TRP A 241 15.20 -13.32 23.14
N ASP A 242 16.44 -13.60 23.56
CA ASP A 242 16.79 -14.75 24.41
C ASP A 242 16.94 -14.40 25.90
N GLY A 243 16.87 -13.11 26.27
CA GLY A 243 16.98 -12.64 27.65
C GLY A 243 15.65 -12.64 28.40
N ASP A 244 15.68 -12.17 29.64
CA ASP A 244 14.48 -12.04 30.48
C ASP A 244 13.51 -11.01 29.91
N VAL A 245 12.21 -11.26 30.10
CA VAL A 245 11.13 -10.35 29.70
C VAL A 245 10.35 -9.88 30.94
N VAL A 246 9.88 -8.64 30.87
CA VAL A 246 8.95 -8.09 31.84
C VAL A 246 7.56 -8.12 31.22
N THR A 247 6.64 -8.80 31.91
CA THR A 247 5.23 -8.88 31.50
C THR A 247 4.37 -7.89 32.29
N ARG A 248 3.24 -7.50 31.70
CA ARG A 248 2.18 -6.78 32.42
C ARG A 248 1.03 -7.72 32.76
N ASP A 249 0.21 -7.30 33.73
CA ASP A 249 -0.98 -8.06 34.11
C ASP A 249 -1.79 -8.44 32.84
N PRO A 250 -2.17 -9.71 32.71
CA PRO A 250 -2.92 -10.16 31.54
C PRO A 250 -4.31 -9.54 31.51
N VAL A 251 -4.78 -9.22 30.32
CA VAL A 251 -6.14 -8.73 30.04
C VAL A 251 -6.89 -9.74 29.19
N PRO A 252 -8.22 -9.85 29.26
CA PRO A 252 -8.96 -10.66 28.30
C PRO A 252 -8.65 -10.22 26.86
N ALA A 253 -8.27 -11.16 25.98
CA ALA A 253 -7.98 -10.84 24.57
C ALA A 253 -9.16 -10.14 23.88
N ARG A 254 -10.39 -10.49 24.28
CA ARG A 254 -11.62 -9.84 23.80
C ARG A 254 -11.74 -8.36 24.15
N ASP A 255 -11.17 -7.93 25.29
CA ASP A 255 -11.21 -6.53 25.70
C ASP A 255 -10.30 -5.68 24.81
N LEU A 256 -9.06 -6.13 24.55
CA LEU A 256 -8.18 -5.47 23.59
C LEU A 256 -8.82 -5.45 22.17
N TRP A 257 -9.40 -6.56 21.75
CA TRP A 257 -10.09 -6.65 20.44
C TRP A 257 -11.23 -5.65 20.35
N ARG A 258 -12.04 -5.51 21.41
CA ARG A 258 -13.12 -4.53 21.49
C ARG A 258 -12.60 -3.09 21.50
N ASP A 259 -11.51 -2.79 22.21
CA ASP A 259 -10.89 -1.47 22.22
C ASP A 259 -10.39 -1.06 20.82
N ILE A 260 -9.78 -1.99 20.08
CA ILE A 260 -9.37 -1.80 18.67
C ILE A 260 -10.58 -1.43 17.81
N ALA A 261 -11.64 -2.24 17.86
CA ALA A 261 -12.84 -2.01 17.07
C ALA A 261 -13.58 -0.73 17.47
N GLN A 262 -13.61 -0.39 18.76
CA GLN A 262 -14.20 0.84 19.25
C GLN A 262 -13.46 2.08 18.76
N SER A 263 -12.12 2.02 18.69
CA SER A 263 -11.32 3.11 18.11
C SER A 263 -11.59 3.26 16.63
N ALA A 264 -11.54 2.16 15.88
CA ALA A 264 -11.83 2.15 14.45
C ALA A 264 -13.25 2.68 14.16
N TRP A 265 -14.24 2.32 14.98
CA TRP A 265 -15.61 2.84 14.89
C TRP A 265 -15.66 4.36 15.10
N THR A 266 -14.87 4.89 16.04
CA THR A 266 -14.88 6.30 16.44
C THR A 266 -14.19 7.20 15.42
N ILE A 267 -12.99 6.79 14.95
CA ILE A 267 -12.09 7.64 14.15
C ILE A 267 -11.57 6.98 12.86
N GLY A 268 -12.08 5.81 12.45
CA GLY A 268 -11.60 5.09 11.27
C GLY A 268 -10.20 4.47 11.43
N SER A 269 -9.66 4.44 12.64
CA SER A 269 -8.33 3.88 12.98
C SER A 269 -8.34 3.30 14.38
N PRO A 270 -7.50 2.30 14.71
CA PRO A 270 -6.48 1.69 13.87
C PRO A 270 -7.04 0.73 12.83
N GLY A 271 -6.30 0.55 11.74
CA GLY A 271 -6.41 -0.63 10.90
C GLY A 271 -5.75 -1.82 11.59
N VAL A 272 -5.95 -3.03 11.05
CA VAL A 272 -5.25 -4.23 11.52
C VAL A 272 -4.41 -4.83 10.40
N VAL A 273 -3.22 -5.30 10.75
CA VAL A 273 -2.30 -6.01 9.85
C VAL A 273 -1.96 -7.34 10.48
N PHE A 274 -2.21 -8.43 9.78
CA PHE A 274 -1.88 -9.79 10.21
C PHE A 274 -0.43 -10.10 9.83
N LEU A 275 0.50 -9.57 10.65
CA LEU A 275 1.91 -9.49 10.30
C LEU A 275 2.57 -10.88 10.20
N ASP A 276 2.19 -11.84 11.06
CA ASP A 276 2.70 -13.22 11.00
C ASP A 276 2.30 -13.89 9.68
N ARG A 277 1.06 -13.67 9.23
CA ARG A 277 0.59 -14.15 7.93
C ARG A 277 1.37 -13.52 6.79
N ALA A 278 1.57 -12.19 6.83
CA ALA A 278 2.33 -11.49 5.81
C ALA A 278 3.75 -12.07 5.70
N ASN A 279 4.41 -12.31 6.85
CA ASN A 279 5.73 -12.94 6.91
C ASN A 279 5.73 -14.39 6.42
N ARG A 280 4.74 -15.20 6.85
CA ARG A 280 4.63 -16.60 6.44
C ARG A 280 4.44 -16.78 4.92
N LEU A 281 3.70 -15.85 4.29
CA LEU A 281 3.38 -15.86 2.86
C LEU A 281 4.34 -15.02 2.02
N SER A 282 5.36 -14.40 2.60
CA SER A 282 6.32 -13.56 1.88
C SER A 282 7.19 -14.38 0.93
N ASN A 283 7.32 -13.94 -0.31
CA ASN A 283 8.24 -14.50 -1.30
C ASN A 283 9.72 -14.37 -0.91
N THR A 284 10.04 -13.42 -0.02
CA THR A 284 11.40 -13.18 0.45
C THR A 284 11.69 -13.80 1.83
N ARG A 285 10.81 -14.67 2.33
CA ARG A 285 10.93 -15.29 3.66
C ARG A 285 12.27 -16.05 3.84
N TYR A 286 12.74 -16.72 2.80
CA TYR A 286 14.02 -17.46 2.83
C TYR A 286 15.22 -16.56 3.11
N MET A 287 15.15 -15.26 2.80
CA MET A 287 16.21 -14.30 3.08
C MET A 287 16.35 -13.97 4.58
N ARG A 288 15.43 -14.45 5.43
CA ARG A 288 15.39 -14.20 6.87
C ARG A 288 15.37 -12.71 7.24
N LYS A 289 14.80 -11.87 6.38
CA LYS A 289 14.51 -10.46 6.62
C LYS A 289 13.02 -10.31 6.86
N PRO A 290 12.55 -10.22 8.11
CA PRO A 290 11.13 -10.15 8.41
C PRO A 290 10.52 -8.84 7.90
N LEU A 291 9.27 -8.93 7.43
CA LEU A 291 8.41 -7.76 7.22
C LEU A 291 8.06 -7.18 8.59
N ILE A 292 8.28 -5.89 8.80
CA ILE A 292 8.12 -5.25 10.11
C ILE A 292 7.00 -4.22 10.17
N CYS A 293 6.62 -3.67 9.01
CA CYS A 293 5.59 -2.64 8.90
C CYS A 293 5.02 -2.63 7.48
N THR A 294 3.96 -1.86 7.25
CA THR A 294 3.47 -1.53 5.91
C THR A 294 3.75 -0.07 5.57
N ASN A 295 3.64 0.28 4.28
CA ASN A 295 3.51 1.66 3.84
C ASN A 295 2.18 2.30 4.35
N PRO A 296 1.94 3.61 4.15
CA PRO A 296 0.76 4.31 4.67
C PRO A 296 -0.60 3.72 4.28
N CYS A 297 -0.71 3.11 3.09
CA CYS A 297 -1.96 2.54 2.59
C CYS A 297 -2.12 1.03 2.85
N GLY A 298 -1.10 0.37 3.42
CA GLY A 298 -1.19 -1.02 3.86
C GLY A 298 -0.93 -2.09 2.78
N GLU A 299 -0.78 -1.71 1.51
CA GLU A 299 -0.59 -2.65 0.41
C GLU A 299 0.83 -3.21 0.29
N GLN A 300 1.82 -2.57 0.95
CA GLN A 300 3.22 -2.98 0.90
C GLN A 300 3.77 -3.30 2.30
N PRO A 301 3.60 -4.53 2.78
CA PRO A 301 4.38 -5.03 3.90
C PRO A 301 5.84 -5.16 3.48
N LEU A 302 6.74 -4.49 4.19
CA LEU A 302 8.15 -4.40 3.82
C LEU A 302 9.06 -4.74 5.02
N PRO A 303 10.28 -5.25 4.76
CA PRO A 303 11.31 -5.36 5.78
C PRO A 303 11.89 -3.98 6.12
N GLU A 304 12.77 -3.94 7.10
CA GLU A 304 13.56 -2.74 7.41
C GLU A 304 14.32 -2.27 6.16
N ASP A 305 14.25 -0.97 5.89
CA ASP A 305 14.86 -0.30 4.73
C ASP A 305 14.28 -0.73 3.36
N GLY A 306 13.14 -1.43 3.36
CA GLY A 306 12.43 -1.81 2.15
C GLY A 306 11.75 -0.63 1.47
N CYS A 307 11.73 -0.63 0.14
CA CYS A 307 10.95 0.30 -0.66
C CYS A 307 10.32 -0.39 -1.88
N CYS A 308 9.34 0.29 -2.49
CA CYS A 308 8.66 -0.20 -3.68
C CYS A 308 8.16 0.96 -4.56
N ASN A 309 8.30 0.80 -5.88
CA ASN A 309 7.64 1.63 -6.87
C ASN A 309 6.30 0.97 -7.26
N LEU A 310 5.32 1.77 -7.66
CA LEU A 310 3.96 1.31 -7.93
C LEU A 310 3.52 1.64 -9.35
N GLY A 311 2.70 0.77 -9.93
CA GLY A 311 2.00 0.97 -11.18
C GLY A 311 0.69 0.17 -11.19
N SER A 312 -0.25 0.53 -12.06
CA SER A 312 -1.55 -0.13 -12.11
C SER A 312 -2.02 -0.36 -13.53
N VAL A 313 -2.52 -1.55 -13.79
CA VAL A 313 -3.20 -1.91 -15.04
C VAL A 313 -4.68 -1.55 -14.90
N ASN A 314 -5.21 -0.80 -15.85
CA ASN A 314 -6.61 -0.39 -15.86
C ASN A 314 -7.48 -1.46 -16.53
N LEU A 315 -8.14 -2.27 -15.75
CA LEU A 315 -8.92 -3.42 -16.23
C LEU A 315 -10.02 -3.02 -17.23
N ALA A 316 -10.70 -1.91 -16.98
CA ALA A 316 -11.77 -1.43 -17.86
C ALA A 316 -11.27 -0.98 -19.25
N ALA A 317 -9.99 -0.63 -19.38
CA ALA A 317 -9.40 -0.24 -20.67
C ALA A 317 -9.23 -1.42 -21.66
N PHE A 318 -9.48 -2.64 -21.19
CA PHE A 318 -9.42 -3.86 -22.01
C PHE A 318 -10.80 -4.43 -22.32
N TRP A 319 -11.87 -3.70 -22.01
CA TRP A 319 -13.21 -4.08 -22.45
C TRP A 319 -13.38 -3.87 -23.95
N ASP A 320 -13.89 -4.87 -24.64
CA ASP A 320 -14.26 -4.80 -26.05
C ASP A 320 -15.78 -4.79 -26.18
N ASP A 321 -16.35 -3.60 -26.46
CA ASP A 321 -17.79 -3.43 -26.65
C ASP A 321 -18.35 -4.26 -27.80
N SER A 322 -17.56 -4.54 -28.82
CA SER A 322 -18.00 -5.27 -30.01
C SER A 322 -18.15 -6.76 -29.76
N LEU A 323 -17.32 -7.31 -28.87
CA LEU A 323 -17.32 -8.72 -28.48
C LEU A 323 -18.03 -8.96 -27.14
N GLY A 324 -18.26 -7.91 -26.35
CA GLY A 324 -18.83 -8.03 -24.99
C GLY A 324 -17.95 -8.83 -24.03
N CYS A 325 -16.63 -8.71 -24.15
CA CYS A 325 -15.67 -9.43 -23.33
C CYS A 325 -14.38 -8.61 -23.11
N VAL A 326 -13.53 -9.10 -22.22
CA VAL A 326 -12.19 -8.56 -21.98
C VAL A 326 -11.24 -9.05 -23.08
N ASP A 327 -10.46 -8.14 -23.67
CA ASP A 327 -9.32 -8.45 -24.54
C ASP A 327 -8.16 -8.96 -23.66
N GLU A 328 -8.14 -10.27 -23.43
CA GLU A 328 -7.16 -10.92 -22.56
C GLU A 328 -5.74 -10.87 -23.10
N GLU A 329 -5.57 -10.93 -24.43
CA GLU A 329 -4.26 -10.84 -25.08
C GLU A 329 -3.66 -9.44 -24.89
N ALA A 330 -4.45 -8.38 -25.09
CA ALA A 330 -4.00 -7.02 -24.84
C ALA A 330 -3.73 -6.75 -23.34
N LEU A 331 -4.51 -7.36 -22.44
CA LEU A 331 -4.28 -7.29 -20.98
C LEU A 331 -2.94 -7.95 -20.62
N GLU A 332 -2.68 -9.15 -21.12
CA GLU A 332 -1.43 -9.88 -20.92
C GLU A 332 -0.22 -9.10 -21.42
N GLU A 333 -0.23 -8.67 -22.69
CA GLU A 333 0.89 -7.93 -23.29
C GLU A 333 1.15 -6.60 -22.57
N THR A 334 0.08 -5.87 -22.20
CA THR A 334 0.24 -4.62 -21.43
C THR A 334 0.85 -4.89 -20.06
N THR A 335 0.50 -5.99 -19.42
CA THR A 335 1.08 -6.38 -18.12
C THR A 335 2.56 -6.73 -18.25
N ARG A 336 2.95 -7.43 -19.30
CA ARG A 336 4.37 -7.71 -19.60
C ARG A 336 5.16 -6.42 -19.79
N ILE A 337 4.66 -5.49 -20.59
CA ILE A 337 5.29 -4.18 -20.78
C ILE A 337 5.37 -3.40 -19.46
N ALA A 338 4.30 -3.42 -18.64
CA ALA A 338 4.28 -2.78 -17.34
C ALA A 338 5.35 -3.37 -16.40
N THR A 339 5.55 -4.68 -16.40
CA THR A 339 6.55 -5.37 -15.57
C THR A 339 7.96 -4.91 -15.95
N ARG A 340 8.28 -4.90 -17.25
CA ARG A 340 9.56 -4.39 -17.75
C ARG A 340 9.75 -2.91 -17.42
N PHE A 341 8.72 -2.08 -17.61
CA PHE A 341 8.76 -0.66 -17.25
C PHE A 341 9.08 -0.48 -15.76
N MET A 342 8.42 -1.21 -14.89
CA MET A 342 8.60 -1.09 -13.43
C MET A 342 9.98 -1.57 -12.99
N ASP A 343 10.55 -2.60 -13.62
CA ASP A 343 11.94 -3.03 -13.38
C ASP A 343 12.94 -1.93 -13.79
N ARG A 344 12.73 -1.31 -14.97
CA ARG A 344 13.56 -0.18 -15.45
C ARG A 344 13.48 1.06 -14.55
N VAL A 345 12.33 1.31 -13.92
CA VAL A 345 12.20 2.41 -12.95
C VAL A 345 13.20 2.26 -11.81
N ILE A 346 13.54 1.03 -11.40
CA ILE A 346 14.56 0.80 -10.36
C ILE A 346 15.93 1.32 -10.82
N ASP A 347 16.31 1.05 -12.06
CA ASP A 347 17.61 1.41 -12.62
C ASP A 347 17.81 2.94 -12.75
N VAL A 348 16.73 3.69 -13.03
CA VAL A 348 16.76 5.15 -13.17
C VAL A 348 16.44 5.91 -11.88
N SER A 349 16.06 5.21 -10.81
CA SER A 349 15.67 5.83 -9.54
C SER A 349 16.88 6.28 -8.74
N MET A 350 16.87 7.55 -8.30
CA MET A 350 17.89 8.04 -7.37
C MET A 350 17.61 7.51 -5.96
N PRO A 351 18.57 6.86 -5.31
CA PRO A 351 18.39 6.34 -3.95
C PRO A 351 18.16 7.48 -2.95
N VAL A 352 17.37 7.22 -1.92
CA VAL A 352 17.17 8.14 -0.81
C VAL A 352 18.34 8.05 0.17
N ASP A 353 18.74 6.83 0.49
CA ASP A 353 19.95 6.52 1.26
C ASP A 353 20.53 5.16 0.84
N ALA A 354 21.76 4.88 1.28
CA ALA A 354 22.52 3.70 0.87
C ALA A 354 21.88 2.38 1.34
N ARG A 355 21.19 2.36 2.49
CA ARG A 355 20.56 1.13 3.02
C ARG A 355 19.34 0.74 2.20
N ILE A 356 18.47 1.72 1.93
CA ILE A 356 17.30 1.55 1.06
C ILE A 356 17.73 1.11 -0.33
N HIS A 357 18.80 1.71 -0.86
CA HIS A 357 19.36 1.34 -2.16
C HIS A 357 19.82 -0.12 -2.19
N ALA A 358 20.61 -0.53 -1.21
CA ALA A 358 21.12 -1.90 -1.11
C ALA A 358 19.99 -2.94 -0.98
N GLU A 359 18.95 -2.64 -0.19
CA GLU A 359 17.79 -3.54 -0.06
C GLU A 359 17.02 -3.63 -1.37
N GLN A 360 16.84 -2.50 -2.07
CA GLN A 360 16.14 -2.48 -3.35
C GLN A 360 16.94 -3.17 -4.45
N GLU A 361 18.23 -2.98 -4.54
CA GLU A 361 19.09 -3.71 -5.49
C GLU A 361 19.04 -5.21 -5.24
N THR A 362 19.05 -5.62 -3.97
CA THR A 362 19.01 -7.05 -3.61
C THR A 362 17.70 -7.72 -4.06
N CYS A 363 16.58 -7.07 -3.87
CA CYS A 363 15.26 -7.67 -4.08
C CYS A 363 14.58 -7.24 -5.39
N ARG A 364 14.96 -6.11 -5.95
CA ARG A 364 14.32 -5.46 -7.12
C ARG A 364 12.80 -5.47 -7.03
N ARG A 365 12.26 -4.97 -5.90
CA ARG A 365 10.82 -4.98 -5.60
C ARG A 365 10.07 -4.02 -6.53
N ILE A 366 9.02 -4.52 -7.15
CA ILE A 366 8.04 -3.72 -7.89
C ILE A 366 6.64 -4.01 -7.35
N GLY A 367 5.70 -3.11 -7.63
CA GLY A 367 4.32 -3.27 -7.19
C GLY A 367 3.36 -2.95 -8.32
N ILE A 368 2.96 -3.96 -9.09
CA ILE A 368 1.93 -3.87 -10.11
C ILE A 368 0.60 -4.24 -9.48
N GLY A 369 -0.37 -3.35 -9.58
CA GLY A 369 -1.74 -3.58 -9.18
C GLY A 369 -2.71 -3.31 -10.32
N THR A 370 -3.98 -3.13 -9.96
CA THR A 370 -5.03 -2.84 -10.93
C THR A 370 -5.86 -1.63 -10.50
N MET A 371 -6.57 -1.04 -11.44
CA MET A 371 -7.65 -0.06 -11.25
C MET A 371 -8.79 -0.38 -12.21
N GLY A 372 -9.93 0.27 -12.05
CA GLY A 372 -11.07 0.07 -12.95
C GLY A 372 -11.79 -1.26 -12.75
N LEU A 373 -11.62 -1.94 -11.59
CA LEU A 373 -12.32 -3.21 -11.35
C LEU A 373 -13.84 -3.01 -11.29
N ALA A 374 -14.31 -2.01 -10.56
CA ALA A 374 -15.75 -1.75 -10.46
C ALA A 374 -16.34 -1.33 -11.82
N ASP A 375 -15.59 -0.53 -12.60
CA ASP A 375 -16.00 -0.17 -13.96
C ASP A 375 -16.11 -1.42 -14.86
N LEU A 376 -15.14 -2.31 -14.81
CA LEU A 376 -15.18 -3.55 -15.58
C LEU A 376 -16.39 -4.41 -15.21
N LEU A 377 -16.67 -4.57 -13.92
CA LEU A 377 -17.83 -5.34 -13.46
C LEU A 377 -19.15 -4.73 -13.95
N LEU A 378 -19.27 -3.39 -13.94
CA LEU A 378 -20.43 -2.69 -14.48
C LEU A 378 -20.59 -2.93 -16.00
N LEU A 379 -19.49 -2.86 -16.76
CA LEU A 379 -19.49 -3.15 -18.21
C LEU A 379 -19.93 -4.58 -18.52
N MET A 380 -19.59 -5.52 -17.63
CA MET A 380 -20.01 -6.92 -17.74
C MET A 380 -21.43 -7.19 -17.22
N GLY A 381 -22.10 -6.20 -16.61
CA GLY A 381 -23.39 -6.40 -15.94
C GLY A 381 -23.30 -7.30 -14.70
N VAL A 382 -22.14 -7.29 -14.01
CA VAL A 382 -21.86 -8.14 -12.84
C VAL A 382 -21.86 -7.29 -11.58
N ARG A 383 -22.67 -7.70 -10.59
CA ARG A 383 -22.75 -6.99 -9.31
C ARG A 383 -21.47 -7.17 -8.50
N TYR A 384 -20.91 -6.05 -8.03
CA TYR A 384 -19.73 -6.04 -7.15
C TYR A 384 -20.01 -6.84 -5.86
N GLY A 385 -19.10 -7.73 -5.49
CA GLY A 385 -19.19 -8.56 -4.29
C GLY A 385 -19.99 -9.87 -4.48
N SER A 386 -20.66 -10.05 -5.63
CA SER A 386 -21.35 -11.30 -5.95
C SER A 386 -20.37 -12.47 -6.20
N PRO A 387 -20.81 -13.73 -6.10
CA PRO A 387 -19.97 -14.88 -6.47
C PRO A 387 -19.42 -14.80 -7.91
N ASP A 388 -20.21 -14.28 -8.86
CA ASP A 388 -19.78 -14.08 -10.24
C ASP A 388 -18.64 -13.07 -10.32
N SER A 389 -18.70 -11.97 -9.55
CA SER A 389 -17.62 -10.99 -9.50
C SER A 389 -16.30 -11.59 -9.00
N LEU A 390 -16.35 -12.52 -8.03
CA LEU A 390 -15.15 -13.22 -7.56
C LEU A 390 -14.55 -14.09 -8.67
N GLY A 391 -15.40 -14.71 -9.50
CA GLY A 391 -14.97 -15.45 -10.69
C GLY A 391 -14.26 -14.56 -11.72
N VAL A 392 -14.83 -13.39 -12.00
CA VAL A 392 -14.21 -12.38 -12.89
C VAL A 392 -12.86 -11.92 -12.34
N ILE A 393 -12.81 -11.57 -11.04
CA ILE A 393 -11.57 -11.13 -10.37
C ILE A 393 -10.47 -12.19 -10.52
N ARG A 394 -10.78 -13.45 -10.21
CA ARG A 394 -9.83 -14.56 -10.34
C ARG A 394 -9.29 -14.69 -11.75
N ARG A 395 -10.15 -14.57 -12.76
CA ARG A 395 -9.77 -14.68 -14.17
C ARG A 395 -8.85 -13.53 -14.59
N VAL A 396 -9.26 -12.27 -14.40
CA VAL A 396 -8.50 -11.12 -14.91
C VAL A 396 -7.20 -10.88 -14.13
N LEU A 397 -7.23 -11.05 -12.79
CA LEU A 397 -6.02 -10.94 -11.98
C LEU A 397 -5.09 -12.15 -12.14
N GLY A 398 -5.62 -13.32 -12.51
CA GLY A 398 -4.82 -14.48 -12.91
C GLY A 398 -3.96 -14.16 -14.13
N ILE A 399 -4.52 -13.52 -15.16
CA ILE A 399 -3.77 -13.08 -16.35
C ILE A 399 -2.67 -12.09 -15.96
N VAL A 400 -3.01 -11.08 -15.16
CA VAL A 400 -2.03 -10.09 -14.67
C VAL A 400 -0.91 -10.75 -13.87
N ARG A 401 -1.25 -11.68 -12.97
CA ARG A 401 -0.28 -12.42 -12.15
C ARG A 401 0.68 -13.22 -13.02
N ASP A 402 0.14 -14.04 -13.91
CA ASP A 402 0.92 -14.99 -14.69
C ASP A 402 1.81 -14.25 -15.71
N ALA A 403 1.29 -13.21 -16.36
CA ALA A 403 2.05 -12.34 -17.26
C ALA A 403 3.21 -11.60 -16.56
N ALA A 404 2.96 -11.06 -15.35
CA ALA A 404 3.99 -10.36 -14.60
C ALA A 404 5.14 -11.29 -14.18
N TYR A 405 4.82 -12.47 -13.65
CA TYR A 405 5.83 -13.44 -13.24
C TYR A 405 6.61 -14.02 -14.42
N SER A 406 5.94 -14.36 -15.53
CA SER A 406 6.60 -14.83 -16.75
C SER A 406 7.53 -13.75 -17.32
N GLU A 407 7.11 -12.47 -17.41
CA GLU A 407 7.99 -11.40 -17.88
C GLU A 407 9.18 -11.17 -16.95
N SER A 408 8.98 -11.26 -15.62
CA SER A 408 10.10 -11.13 -14.67
C SER A 408 11.13 -12.28 -14.81
N ALA A 409 10.69 -13.49 -15.15
CA ALA A 409 11.60 -14.61 -15.49
C ALA A 409 12.33 -14.33 -16.81
N ARG A 410 11.66 -13.79 -17.84
CA ARG A 410 12.30 -13.37 -19.11
C ARG A 410 13.32 -12.26 -18.90
N LEU A 411 13.02 -11.30 -18.03
CA LEU A 411 13.96 -10.26 -17.62
C LEU A 411 15.17 -10.84 -16.89
N ALA A 412 14.99 -11.90 -16.10
CA ALA A 412 16.10 -12.61 -15.49
C ALA A 412 16.98 -13.33 -16.53
N ALA A 413 16.39 -13.90 -17.57
CA ALA A 413 17.16 -14.47 -18.69
C ALA A 413 17.96 -13.40 -19.46
N GLU A 414 17.42 -12.18 -19.60
CA GLU A 414 18.04 -11.08 -20.35
C GLU A 414 19.12 -10.34 -19.50
N PHE A 415 18.88 -10.08 -18.22
CA PHE A 415 19.71 -9.20 -17.37
C PHE A 415 20.27 -9.89 -16.11
N GLY A 416 20.01 -11.17 -15.95
CA GLY A 416 20.31 -11.92 -14.73
C GLY A 416 19.20 -11.78 -13.68
N PRO A 417 19.07 -12.76 -12.78
CA PRO A 417 18.11 -12.75 -11.68
C PRO A 417 18.43 -11.63 -10.67
N ALA A 418 17.47 -11.33 -9.78
CA ALA A 418 17.73 -10.45 -8.64
C ALA A 418 18.90 -10.99 -7.81
N PRO A 419 19.80 -10.13 -7.29
CA PRO A 419 20.93 -10.59 -6.46
C PRO A 419 20.51 -11.40 -5.23
N GLY A 420 19.31 -11.18 -4.70
CA GLY A 420 18.75 -11.94 -3.58
C GLY A 420 18.02 -13.23 -3.99
N TYR A 421 17.97 -13.58 -5.27
CA TYR A 421 17.34 -14.82 -5.72
C TYR A 421 18.13 -16.06 -5.25
N SER A 422 17.38 -17.08 -4.84
CA SER A 422 17.88 -18.45 -4.66
C SER A 422 16.78 -19.43 -5.07
N GLU A 423 17.14 -20.70 -5.30
CA GLU A 423 16.19 -21.76 -5.65
C GLU A 423 15.09 -21.96 -4.58
N GLU A 424 15.34 -21.55 -3.34
CA GLU A 424 14.34 -21.56 -2.27
C GLU A 424 13.10 -20.72 -2.62
N PHE A 425 13.24 -19.73 -3.52
CA PHE A 425 12.12 -18.92 -4.02
C PHE A 425 10.99 -19.78 -4.61
N LEU A 426 11.31 -20.85 -5.33
CA LEU A 426 10.34 -21.79 -5.89
C LEU A 426 9.52 -22.53 -4.82
N SER A 427 10.01 -22.60 -3.60
CA SER A 427 9.33 -23.21 -2.46
C SER A 427 8.37 -22.26 -1.73
N MET A 428 8.39 -20.97 -2.04
CA MET A 428 7.53 -19.98 -1.38
C MET A 428 6.05 -20.21 -1.70
N PRO A 429 5.15 -20.02 -0.71
CA PRO A 429 3.75 -20.42 -0.84
C PRO A 429 3.03 -19.82 -2.06
N PHE A 430 3.24 -18.53 -2.34
CA PHE A 430 2.63 -17.86 -3.49
C PHE A 430 3.19 -18.40 -4.81
N VAL A 431 4.50 -18.57 -4.90
CA VAL A 431 5.20 -19.06 -6.10
C VAL A 431 4.78 -20.50 -6.43
N ARG A 432 4.59 -21.34 -5.41
CA ARG A 432 4.06 -22.71 -5.60
C ARG A 432 2.66 -22.74 -6.20
N GLY A 433 1.87 -21.70 -6.03
CA GLY A 433 0.53 -21.54 -6.59
C GLY A 433 0.48 -21.02 -8.03
N LEU A 434 1.63 -20.65 -8.63
CA LEU A 434 1.72 -20.23 -10.02
C LEU A 434 1.54 -21.43 -10.97
N PRO A 435 1.10 -21.19 -12.24
CA PRO A 435 1.06 -22.21 -13.28
C PRO A 435 2.42 -22.90 -13.45
N GLU A 436 2.38 -24.17 -13.86
CA GLU A 436 3.58 -24.99 -14.05
C GLU A 436 4.54 -24.37 -15.07
N GLU A 437 4.00 -23.82 -16.16
CA GLU A 437 4.78 -23.12 -17.20
C GLU A 437 5.57 -21.95 -16.61
N VAL A 438 4.93 -21.08 -15.85
CA VAL A 438 5.58 -19.91 -15.21
C VAL A 438 6.64 -20.36 -14.20
N ARG A 439 6.35 -21.41 -13.41
CA ARG A 439 7.34 -21.98 -12.48
C ARG A 439 8.54 -22.61 -13.22
N GLY A 440 8.31 -23.20 -14.38
CA GLY A 440 9.34 -23.70 -15.28
C GLY A 440 10.27 -22.58 -15.76
N GLU A 441 9.70 -21.47 -16.27
CA GLU A 441 10.49 -20.28 -16.66
C GLU A 441 11.35 -19.75 -15.49
N ILE A 442 10.78 -19.70 -14.25
CA ILE A 442 11.52 -19.28 -13.06
C ILE A 442 12.63 -20.29 -12.69
N SER A 443 12.37 -21.58 -12.85
CA SER A 443 13.37 -22.61 -12.60
C SER A 443 14.57 -22.53 -13.56
N ASP A 444 14.29 -22.20 -14.83
CA ASP A 444 15.30 -22.16 -15.88
C ASP A 444 16.17 -20.89 -15.84
N TYR A 445 15.55 -19.73 -15.51
CA TYR A 445 16.19 -18.42 -15.63
C TYR A 445 16.35 -17.66 -14.31
N GLY A 446 15.70 -18.13 -13.23
CA GLY A 446 15.52 -17.34 -12.01
C GLY A 446 14.41 -16.30 -12.18
N ILE A 447 14.39 -15.31 -11.30
CA ILE A 447 13.44 -14.20 -11.37
C ILE A 447 14.12 -12.86 -11.14
N ARG A 448 13.74 -11.84 -11.91
CA ARG A 448 14.32 -10.50 -11.84
C ARG A 448 13.81 -9.68 -10.66
N ASN A 449 12.57 -9.90 -10.23
CA ASN A 449 11.90 -9.16 -9.16
C ASN A 449 11.37 -10.15 -8.12
N LEU A 450 11.79 -10.04 -6.86
CA LEU A 450 11.39 -11.01 -5.81
C LEU A 450 9.97 -10.77 -5.29
N THR A 451 9.41 -9.57 -5.49
CA THR A 451 7.98 -9.26 -5.29
C THR A 451 7.50 -8.40 -6.45
N LEU A 452 6.31 -8.70 -6.97
CA LEU A 452 5.81 -8.09 -8.21
C LEU A 452 4.44 -7.44 -8.04
N LEU A 453 3.54 -8.03 -7.27
CA LEU A 453 2.11 -7.71 -7.30
C LEU A 453 1.64 -7.12 -5.97
N THR A 454 0.85 -6.06 -6.08
CA THR A 454 0.25 -5.36 -4.96
C THR A 454 -1.05 -4.69 -5.38
N GLN A 455 -1.92 -4.39 -4.44
CA GLN A 455 -3.12 -3.64 -4.77
C GLN A 455 -3.12 -2.28 -4.08
N ALA A 456 -2.64 -1.28 -4.82
CA ALA A 456 -2.61 0.12 -4.37
C ALA A 456 -3.99 0.81 -4.53
N PRO A 457 -4.29 1.87 -3.76
CA PRO A 457 -5.59 2.54 -3.81
C PRO A 457 -5.83 3.34 -5.10
N THR A 458 -4.81 3.80 -5.81
CA THR A 458 -4.86 4.54 -7.11
C THR A 458 -5.73 5.81 -7.14
N GLY A 459 -5.99 6.48 -6.02
CA GLY A 459 -6.93 7.62 -5.94
C GLY A 459 -6.78 8.65 -7.08
N THR A 460 -5.70 9.46 -7.08
CA THR A 460 -5.50 10.50 -8.10
C THR A 460 -5.10 9.96 -9.49
N THR A 461 -4.44 8.81 -9.56
CA THR A 461 -4.10 8.17 -10.85
C THR A 461 -5.34 7.54 -11.49
N GLY A 462 -6.27 7.01 -10.71
CA GLY A 462 -7.58 6.55 -11.19
C GLY A 462 -8.41 7.71 -11.77
N ILE A 463 -8.48 8.85 -11.07
CA ILE A 463 -9.16 10.04 -11.59
C ILE A 463 -8.51 10.50 -12.90
N LEU A 464 -7.18 10.56 -12.98
CA LEU A 464 -6.46 10.90 -14.22
C LEU A 464 -6.81 9.93 -15.35
N ALA A 465 -6.84 8.64 -15.07
CA ALA A 465 -7.18 7.60 -16.04
C ALA A 465 -8.67 7.58 -16.42
N GLY A 466 -9.55 8.19 -15.60
CA GLY A 466 -11.00 8.11 -15.76
C GLY A 466 -11.55 6.74 -15.36
N ALA A 467 -10.93 6.09 -14.40
CA ALA A 467 -11.26 4.75 -13.91
C ALA A 467 -11.58 4.75 -12.42
N SER A 468 -12.34 3.76 -11.97
CA SER A 468 -12.58 3.49 -10.54
C SER A 468 -11.26 3.17 -9.82
N SER A 469 -11.16 3.58 -8.55
CA SER A 469 -9.94 3.49 -7.78
C SER A 469 -9.66 2.06 -7.30
N GLY A 470 -8.53 1.49 -7.70
CA GLY A 470 -8.08 0.18 -7.25
C GLY A 470 -9.14 -0.90 -7.45
N ILE A 471 -9.47 -1.56 -6.37
CA ILE A 471 -10.52 -2.57 -6.31
C ILE A 471 -11.76 -2.09 -5.55
N GLU A 472 -11.86 -0.78 -5.27
CA GLU A 472 -13.00 -0.24 -4.56
C GLU A 472 -14.27 -0.26 -5.44
N PRO A 473 -15.47 -0.47 -4.86
CA PRO A 473 -16.71 -0.27 -5.59
C PRO A 473 -16.90 1.21 -5.93
N ILE A 474 -17.83 1.51 -6.81
CA ILE A 474 -18.20 2.92 -7.11
C ILE A 474 -18.69 3.56 -5.81
N PHE A 475 -18.11 4.71 -5.46
CA PHE A 475 -18.40 5.37 -4.20
C PHE A 475 -19.85 5.91 -4.15
N ALA A 476 -20.26 6.61 -5.21
CA ALA A 476 -21.61 7.18 -5.34
C ALA A 476 -22.02 7.25 -6.81
N ARG A 477 -23.32 7.06 -7.10
CA ARG A 477 -23.89 7.21 -8.45
C ARG A 477 -23.73 8.64 -8.95
N THR A 478 -23.94 9.58 -8.03
CA THR A 478 -23.89 11.01 -8.27
C THR A 478 -23.14 11.68 -7.12
N TYR A 479 -22.27 12.61 -7.44
CA TYR A 479 -21.61 13.43 -6.43
C TYR A 479 -21.58 14.89 -6.85
N THR A 480 -21.70 15.79 -5.88
CA THR A 480 -21.58 17.22 -6.13
C THR A 480 -20.12 17.62 -6.06
N ARG A 481 -19.65 18.24 -7.13
CA ARG A 481 -18.31 18.77 -7.22
C ARG A 481 -18.35 20.30 -7.08
N ALA A 482 -17.48 20.85 -6.24
CA ALA A 482 -17.22 22.27 -6.16
C ALA A 482 -15.87 22.59 -6.84
N ASP A 483 -15.86 23.45 -7.83
CA ASP A 483 -14.67 23.99 -8.47
C ASP A 483 -14.76 25.51 -8.67
N ALA A 484 -13.78 26.11 -9.34
CA ALA A 484 -13.75 27.55 -9.59
C ALA A 484 -14.94 28.09 -10.41
N THR A 485 -15.69 27.21 -11.09
CA THR A 485 -16.86 27.55 -11.91
C THR A 485 -18.19 27.33 -11.18
N GLY A 486 -18.17 26.72 -9.97
CA GLY A 486 -19.36 26.49 -9.16
C GLY A 486 -19.48 25.05 -8.66
N ARG A 487 -20.71 24.67 -8.27
CA ARG A 487 -21.06 23.31 -7.88
C ARG A 487 -21.69 22.58 -9.07
N HIS A 488 -21.12 21.43 -9.44
CA HIS A 488 -21.59 20.62 -10.55
C HIS A 488 -21.97 19.23 -10.05
N VAL A 489 -23.11 18.74 -10.50
CA VAL A 489 -23.52 17.35 -10.28
C VAL A 489 -22.84 16.48 -11.34
N VAL A 490 -22.06 15.51 -10.90
CA VAL A 490 -21.38 14.53 -11.77
C VAL A 490 -22.05 13.18 -11.56
N VAL A 491 -22.55 12.60 -12.64
CA VAL A 491 -23.13 11.25 -12.67
C VAL A 491 -22.07 10.30 -13.20
N HIS A 492 -21.93 9.12 -12.58
CA HIS A 492 -21.04 8.09 -13.09
C HIS A 492 -21.58 7.52 -14.40
N PRO A 493 -20.79 7.53 -15.51
CA PRO A 493 -21.33 7.20 -16.85
C PRO A 493 -21.96 5.81 -16.98
N LEU A 494 -21.48 4.85 -16.17
CA LEU A 494 -21.96 3.47 -16.18
C LEU A 494 -23.05 3.21 -15.11
N MET A 495 -23.52 4.24 -14.42
CA MET A 495 -24.52 4.14 -13.34
C MET A 495 -25.83 4.89 -13.70
N ASP A 496 -26.08 5.08 -15.01
CA ASP A 496 -27.30 5.69 -15.52
C ASP A 496 -28.36 4.59 -15.73
N GLY A 497 -29.05 4.23 -14.65
CA GLY A 497 -30.06 3.16 -14.60
C GLY A 497 -30.30 2.66 -13.19
N ASP A 498 -31.22 1.71 -13.07
CA ASP A 498 -31.62 1.08 -11.79
C ASP A 498 -31.43 -0.45 -11.84
N GLU A 499 -30.46 -0.93 -12.61
CA GLU A 499 -30.16 -2.34 -12.70
C GLU A 499 -29.58 -2.89 -11.37
N ASP A 500 -29.97 -4.10 -10.98
CA ASP A 500 -29.59 -4.72 -9.70
C ASP A 500 -28.07 -4.87 -9.48
N TYR A 501 -27.29 -4.87 -10.57
CA TYR A 501 -25.82 -4.92 -10.47
C TYR A 501 -25.16 -3.56 -10.24
N MET A 502 -25.90 -2.45 -10.39
CA MET A 502 -25.42 -1.08 -10.20
C MET A 502 -25.44 -0.69 -8.73
N VAL A 503 -24.50 -1.19 -7.94
CA VAL A 503 -24.38 -0.90 -6.51
C VAL A 503 -23.25 0.08 -6.21
N VAL A 504 -23.45 0.92 -5.20
CA VAL A 504 -22.43 1.81 -4.66
C VAL A 504 -21.85 1.27 -3.34
N ALA A 505 -20.75 1.84 -2.90
CA ALA A 505 -19.92 1.30 -1.81
C ALA A 505 -20.71 1.00 -0.51
N HIS A 506 -21.66 1.84 -0.12
CA HIS A 506 -22.46 1.64 1.09
C HIS A 506 -23.64 0.67 0.90
N GLU A 507 -23.97 0.31 -0.34
CA GLU A 507 -24.99 -0.70 -0.67
C GLU A 507 -24.40 -2.12 -0.73
N VAL A 508 -23.07 -2.25 -0.79
CA VAL A 508 -22.37 -3.53 -0.76
C VAL A 508 -22.30 -4.04 0.68
N PRO A 509 -22.82 -5.24 0.99
CA PRO A 509 -22.69 -5.82 2.32
C PRO A 509 -21.23 -5.90 2.79
N PRO A 510 -20.93 -5.60 4.06
CA PRO A 510 -19.54 -5.55 4.56
C PRO A 510 -18.73 -6.82 4.31
N LEU A 511 -19.33 -8.01 4.42
CA LEU A 511 -18.65 -9.27 4.16
C LEU A 511 -18.34 -9.51 2.68
N GLU A 512 -19.11 -8.93 1.76
CA GLU A 512 -18.81 -8.97 0.33
C GLU A 512 -17.58 -8.11 -0.01
N HIS A 513 -17.39 -6.94 0.65
CA HIS A 513 -16.14 -6.19 0.56
C HIS A 513 -14.94 -7.04 0.98
N VAL A 514 -15.08 -7.80 2.08
CA VAL A 514 -14.01 -8.68 2.57
C VAL A 514 -13.76 -9.83 1.60
N ALA A 515 -14.81 -10.41 1.01
CA ALA A 515 -14.68 -11.49 0.03
C ALA A 515 -13.93 -11.03 -1.22
N VAL A 516 -14.24 -9.84 -1.75
CA VAL A 516 -13.48 -9.24 -2.86
C VAL A 516 -12.03 -9.02 -2.48
N GLN A 517 -11.75 -8.47 -1.30
CA GLN A 517 -10.38 -8.29 -0.84
C GLN A 517 -9.61 -9.61 -0.71
N ALA A 518 -10.26 -10.64 -0.19
CA ALA A 518 -9.66 -11.97 -0.04
C ALA A 518 -9.35 -12.62 -1.38
N GLU A 519 -10.26 -12.50 -2.35
CA GLU A 519 -10.01 -13.00 -3.71
C GLU A 519 -8.83 -12.30 -4.36
N VAL A 520 -8.77 -10.95 -4.28
CA VAL A 520 -7.62 -10.17 -4.78
C VAL A 520 -6.34 -10.53 -4.04
N GLN A 521 -6.40 -10.70 -2.70
CA GLN A 521 -5.23 -11.09 -1.90
C GLN A 521 -4.64 -12.44 -2.33
N SER A 522 -5.47 -13.35 -2.82
CA SER A 522 -5.00 -14.64 -3.34
C SER A 522 -4.22 -14.52 -4.66
N MET A 523 -4.40 -13.40 -5.38
CA MET A 523 -3.78 -13.12 -6.67
C MET A 523 -2.57 -12.18 -6.58
N VAL A 524 -2.24 -11.61 -5.41
CA VAL A 524 -1.09 -10.73 -5.21
C VAL A 524 -0.14 -11.26 -4.14
N ASP A 525 1.16 -11.15 -4.39
CA ASP A 525 2.20 -11.66 -3.50
C ASP A 525 2.45 -10.76 -2.29
N THR A 526 2.19 -9.44 -2.38
CA THR A 526 2.32 -8.52 -1.26
C THR A 526 0.98 -8.37 -0.52
N SER A 527 0.37 -7.20 -0.47
CA SER A 527 -0.89 -6.98 0.24
C SER A 527 -1.87 -6.13 -0.58
N VAL A 528 -3.02 -5.87 0.00
CA VAL A 528 -4.16 -5.20 -0.63
C VAL A 528 -4.57 -4.01 0.22
N SER A 529 -4.62 -2.82 -0.39
CA SER A 529 -5.28 -1.65 0.18
C SER A 529 -6.77 -1.74 -0.13
N LYS A 530 -7.59 -1.84 0.91
CA LYS A 530 -9.04 -1.92 0.81
C LYS A 530 -9.70 -1.37 2.06
N THR A 531 -10.72 -0.57 1.86
CA THR A 531 -11.57 -0.05 2.94
C THR A 531 -12.96 -0.69 2.87
N VAL A 532 -13.44 -1.21 3.98
CA VAL A 532 -14.85 -1.59 4.11
C VAL A 532 -15.64 -0.35 4.52
N ASN A 533 -16.51 0.11 3.64
CA ASN A 533 -17.37 1.26 3.89
C ASN A 533 -18.61 0.81 4.66
N LEU A 534 -18.87 1.47 5.78
CA LEU A 534 -19.96 1.15 6.68
C LEU A 534 -20.93 2.34 6.80
N PRO A 535 -22.24 2.08 6.85
CA PRO A 535 -23.22 3.13 7.11
C PRO A 535 -23.06 3.70 8.52
N ALA A 536 -23.55 4.92 8.75
CA ALA A 536 -23.46 5.61 10.04
C ALA A 536 -24.08 4.79 11.21
N CYS A 537 -25.08 3.95 10.92
CA CYS A 537 -25.75 3.11 11.92
C CYS A 537 -25.00 1.83 12.29
N ALA A 538 -23.88 1.50 11.60
CA ALA A 538 -23.09 0.31 11.91
C ALA A 538 -22.54 0.35 13.34
N GLY A 539 -22.62 -0.77 14.03
CA GLY A 539 -22.13 -0.94 15.40
C GLY A 539 -20.70 -1.45 15.48
N VAL A 540 -20.11 -1.37 16.68
CA VAL A 540 -18.76 -1.91 16.94
C VAL A 540 -18.66 -3.42 16.67
N ASP A 541 -19.72 -4.17 17.00
CA ASP A 541 -19.74 -5.62 16.78
C ASP A 541 -19.67 -6.00 15.28
N GLU A 542 -20.07 -5.11 14.38
CA GLU A 542 -19.90 -5.33 12.95
C GLU A 542 -18.44 -5.21 12.53
N ILE A 543 -17.70 -4.23 13.08
CA ILE A 543 -16.26 -4.10 12.85
C ILE A 543 -15.51 -5.33 13.37
N LEU A 544 -15.89 -5.85 14.55
CA LEU A 544 -15.32 -7.09 15.09
C LEU A 544 -15.50 -8.27 14.12
N ARG A 545 -16.71 -8.40 13.55
CA ARG A 545 -17.01 -9.45 12.55
C ARG A 545 -16.21 -9.28 11.25
N ILE A 546 -16.07 -8.04 10.76
CA ILE A 546 -15.30 -7.73 9.54
C ILE A 546 -13.83 -8.11 9.74
N TYR A 547 -13.20 -7.69 10.84
CA TYR A 547 -11.80 -7.98 11.12
C TYR A 547 -11.55 -9.47 11.27
N LEU A 548 -12.46 -10.20 11.95
CA LEU A 548 -12.39 -11.65 12.08
C LEU A 548 -12.57 -12.36 10.73
N ALA A 549 -13.52 -11.90 9.91
CA ALA A 549 -13.74 -12.44 8.58
C ALA A 549 -12.51 -12.24 7.68
N ALA A 550 -11.89 -11.05 7.73
CA ALA A 550 -10.66 -10.77 6.98
C ALA A 550 -9.51 -11.71 7.37
N TYR A 551 -9.35 -11.97 8.68
CA TYR A 551 -8.39 -12.98 9.13
C TYR A 551 -8.73 -14.37 8.60
N ASN A 552 -9.97 -14.82 8.75
CA ASN A 552 -10.38 -16.17 8.35
C ASN A 552 -10.29 -16.41 6.83
N LEU A 553 -10.56 -15.37 6.02
CA LEU A 553 -10.51 -15.43 4.56
C LEU A 553 -9.10 -15.21 3.97
N GLY A 554 -8.08 -15.03 4.80
CA GLY A 554 -6.70 -14.99 4.33
C GLY A 554 -6.16 -13.59 3.97
N CYS A 555 -6.88 -12.51 4.25
CA CYS A 555 -6.37 -11.16 4.07
C CYS A 555 -5.12 -10.92 4.94
N LYS A 556 -4.20 -10.08 4.49
CA LYS A 556 -2.99 -9.68 5.24
C LYS A 556 -3.19 -8.42 6.09
N GLY A 557 -4.30 -7.71 5.89
CA GLY A 557 -4.70 -6.54 6.67
C GLY A 557 -6.06 -6.07 6.22
N ILE A 558 -6.66 -5.14 6.96
CA ILE A 558 -7.95 -4.54 6.63
C ILE A 558 -8.16 -3.24 7.39
N THR A 559 -8.89 -2.31 6.78
CA THR A 559 -9.38 -1.10 7.40
C THR A 559 -10.88 -0.95 7.19
N VAL A 560 -11.52 -0.20 8.07
CA VAL A 560 -12.94 0.14 7.97
C VAL A 560 -13.12 1.65 7.98
N TYR A 561 -14.11 2.12 7.27
CA TYR A 561 -14.58 3.49 7.33
C TYR A 561 -16.07 3.48 7.62
N ARG A 562 -16.48 4.09 8.73
CA ARG A 562 -17.90 4.30 9.05
C ARG A 562 -18.29 5.73 8.68
N ASP A 563 -19.39 5.88 7.98
CA ASP A 563 -19.93 7.20 7.66
C ASP A 563 -20.15 8.02 8.93
N GLY A 564 -19.70 9.29 8.92
CA GLY A 564 -19.71 10.16 10.09
C GLY A 564 -18.64 9.89 11.16
N SER A 565 -17.73 8.93 10.98
CA SER A 565 -16.58 8.73 11.90
C SER A 565 -15.55 9.84 11.78
N LEU A 566 -15.62 10.63 10.73
CA LEU A 566 -14.70 11.72 10.41
C LEU A 566 -15.50 12.94 9.98
N GLU A 567 -15.38 14.04 10.71
CA GLU A 567 -15.85 15.33 10.22
C GLU A 567 -15.06 15.70 8.96
N ASN A 568 -15.73 15.81 7.81
CA ASN A 568 -15.21 16.28 6.51
C ASN A 568 -14.34 15.33 5.67
N VAL A 569 -14.41 14.01 5.80
CA VAL A 569 -13.61 13.13 4.93
C VAL A 569 -14.36 12.70 3.67
N LEU A 570 -15.68 12.52 3.75
CA LEU A 570 -16.56 12.27 2.61
C LEU A 570 -17.93 12.83 3.00
N THR A 571 -18.24 14.00 2.51
CA THR A 571 -19.62 14.37 2.24
C THR A 571 -19.92 13.92 0.82
N GLU A 572 -21.18 13.85 0.40
CA GLU A 572 -21.52 13.73 -1.02
C GLU A 572 -20.77 14.78 -1.89
N GLU A 573 -19.91 15.58 -1.30
CA GLU A 573 -19.19 16.72 -1.84
C GLU A 573 -17.67 16.53 -1.98
N GLY A 574 -17.03 15.37 -1.74
CA GLY A 574 -15.61 15.42 -2.04
C GLY A 574 -14.66 14.38 -1.50
N VAL A 575 -13.64 14.24 -2.22
CA VAL A 575 -12.39 13.47 -2.13
C VAL A 575 -11.88 13.31 -0.71
N CYS A 576 -11.71 12.05 -0.30
CA CYS A 576 -11.00 11.65 0.92
C CYS A 576 -9.59 12.29 0.96
N PRO A 577 -9.22 13.09 1.97
CA PRO A 577 -7.88 13.65 2.08
C PRO A 577 -6.78 12.60 2.21
N THR A 578 -7.10 11.40 2.72
CA THR A 578 -6.17 10.28 2.84
C THR A 578 -6.02 9.46 1.55
N CYS A 579 -7.05 9.41 0.70
CA CYS A 579 -6.97 8.78 -0.61
C CYS A 579 -6.36 9.68 -1.70
N SER A 580 -6.10 10.94 -1.39
CA SER A 580 -5.36 11.87 -2.26
C SER A 580 -3.83 11.82 -2.06
N LEU A 581 -3.34 10.79 -1.38
CA LEU A 581 -1.91 10.52 -1.22
C LEU A 581 -1.31 9.82 -2.44
#